data_af4593639e76fb7a0241dc1b8c9dcc3e
#
_entry.id   af4593639e76fb7a0241dc1b8c9dcc3e
#
_cell.length_a   1.000
_cell.length_b   1.000
_cell.length_c   1.000
_cell.angle_alpha   90.00
_cell.angle_beta   90.00
_cell.angle_gamma   90.00
#
_symmetry.space_group_name_H-M   'P 1'
#
loop_
_entity.id
_entity.type
_entity.pdbx_description
1 polymer ?
#
loop_
_entity_poly.entity_id
_entity_poly.type
_entity_poly.pdbx_seq_one_letter_code
_entity_poly.pdbx_strand_id
1 'polypeptide(L)'
;MIIVKNLVKKYGEFCALQGLNFEVKENEIFGLLGPNGAGKTTLIHILATLLKPTEGGAIVNGYDILHNATKVRESIGVVFQAPSSDDMLTGYENLKVHALLYGVPRNVREKRILEVLSLTGLNERKNDQVKKYSGGMRRRLEIARGLLHHPKVFFLDEPTLGLDPQSRETMWRYIKKIVKEEKVTIILTTHYMEEADMLCDRIAFISNGKIIALDSPSKLKQEIGGDIVKIKFINKIPANIDFNYFDFVHRVEQKENSVIIYMDKVNSNLHKLIKDLDDVQSIEYNKPSLNDVFLKFSGDSLSGDSPEGGFMQRYAQYKKS
;
A
#
# COMPACT_ATOMS: atom_id res chain seq x y z
N MET A 1 16.30 8.43 3.42
CA MET A 1 16.49 7.73 2.12
C MET A 1 16.63 6.22 2.35
N ILE A 2 16.04 5.39 1.49
CA ILE A 2 16.21 3.93 1.51
C ILE A 2 16.68 3.48 0.13
N ILE A 3 17.63 2.56 0.09
CA ILE A 3 18.16 2.00 -1.17
C ILE A 3 18.15 0.49 -1.04
N VAL A 4 17.47 -0.19 -1.95
CA VAL A 4 17.40 -1.66 -2.02
C VAL A 4 18.11 -2.12 -3.28
N LYS A 5 19.04 -3.09 -3.14
CA LYS A 5 19.89 -3.59 -4.25
C LYS A 5 19.85 -5.11 -4.29
N ASN A 6 19.33 -5.65 -5.41
CA ASN A 6 19.27 -7.08 -5.72
C ASN A 6 18.79 -7.95 -4.55
N LEU A 7 17.75 -7.45 -3.84
CA LEU A 7 17.28 -8.08 -2.60
C LEU A 7 16.51 -9.36 -2.90
N VAL A 8 17.06 -10.49 -2.45
CA VAL A 8 16.47 -11.82 -2.60
C VAL A 8 16.14 -12.41 -1.23
N LYS A 9 14.99 -13.06 -1.12
CA LYS A 9 14.63 -13.88 0.04
C LYS A 9 14.03 -15.21 -0.37
N LYS A 10 14.70 -16.27 0.04
CA LYS A 10 14.26 -17.66 -0.16
C LYS A 10 13.87 -18.30 1.18
N TYR A 11 12.86 -19.13 1.15
CA TYR A 11 12.44 -20.05 2.22
C TYR A 11 12.41 -21.47 1.65
N GLY A 12 13.52 -22.22 1.82
CA GLY A 12 13.71 -23.46 1.08
C GLY A 12 13.66 -23.20 -0.43
N GLU A 13 12.82 -23.94 -1.15
CA GLU A 13 12.61 -23.79 -2.59
C GLU A 13 11.77 -22.55 -2.96
N PHE A 14 11.02 -21.99 -2.00
CA PHE A 14 10.15 -20.86 -2.26
C PHE A 14 10.91 -19.52 -2.25
N CYS A 15 10.88 -18.79 -3.37
CA CYS A 15 11.50 -17.47 -3.50
C CYS A 15 10.46 -16.38 -3.26
N ALA A 16 10.47 -15.79 -2.07
CA ALA A 16 9.53 -14.74 -1.67
C ALA A 16 9.88 -13.36 -2.24
N LEU A 17 11.17 -13.05 -2.46
CA LEU A 17 11.65 -11.84 -3.09
C LEU A 17 12.70 -12.20 -4.14
N GLN A 18 12.58 -11.68 -5.35
CA GLN A 18 13.32 -12.11 -6.54
C GLN A 18 14.18 -10.96 -7.10
N GLY A 19 15.14 -10.45 -6.31
CA GLY A 19 16.10 -9.45 -6.79
C GLY A 19 15.50 -8.04 -6.88
N LEU A 20 14.83 -7.58 -5.82
CA LEU A 20 14.23 -6.26 -5.80
C LEU A 20 15.27 -5.16 -5.85
N ASN A 21 15.01 -4.14 -6.69
CA ASN A 21 15.83 -2.94 -6.83
C ASN A 21 14.92 -1.72 -6.84
N PHE A 22 15.07 -0.82 -5.86
CA PHE A 22 14.36 0.46 -5.83
C PHE A 22 14.98 1.41 -4.79
N GLU A 23 14.57 2.67 -4.89
CA GLU A 23 14.97 3.73 -3.96
C GLU A 23 13.75 4.48 -3.44
N VAL A 24 13.78 4.85 -2.15
CA VAL A 24 12.79 5.72 -1.50
C VAL A 24 13.47 7.02 -1.11
N LYS A 25 12.90 8.13 -1.52
CA LYS A 25 13.43 9.48 -1.22
C LYS A 25 13.09 9.89 0.21
N GLU A 26 13.77 10.91 0.70
CA GLU A 26 13.44 11.48 2.00
C GLU A 26 12.09 12.21 1.98
N ASN A 27 11.35 12.07 3.08
CA ASN A 27 10.05 12.70 3.29
C ASN A 27 8.98 12.34 2.24
N GLU A 28 9.12 11.22 1.53
CA GLU A 28 8.05 10.70 0.67
C GLU A 28 7.23 9.62 1.36
N ILE A 29 5.99 9.45 0.91
CA ILE A 29 5.16 8.28 1.20
C ILE A 29 5.29 7.32 0.03
N PHE A 30 5.99 6.21 0.26
CA PHE A 30 6.22 5.16 -0.72
C PHE A 30 5.31 3.96 -0.46
N GLY A 31 4.47 3.62 -1.44
CA GLY A 31 3.54 2.51 -1.37
C GLY A 31 4.13 1.20 -1.93
N LEU A 32 3.98 0.12 -1.18
CA LEU A 32 4.21 -1.24 -1.67
C LEU A 32 2.84 -1.89 -1.89
N LEU A 33 2.41 -1.98 -3.12
CA LEU A 33 1.07 -2.39 -3.51
C LEU A 33 1.11 -3.76 -4.20
N GLY A 34 0.18 -4.65 -3.86
CA GLY A 34 0.10 -5.98 -4.46
C GLY A 34 -0.76 -6.95 -3.65
N PRO A 35 -1.07 -8.12 -4.20
CA PRO A 35 -1.91 -9.12 -3.55
C PRO A 35 -1.26 -9.72 -2.29
N ASN A 36 -2.04 -10.46 -1.53
CA ASN A 36 -1.52 -11.23 -0.40
C ASN A 36 -0.51 -12.27 -0.90
N GLY A 37 0.59 -12.41 -0.17
CA GLY A 37 1.69 -13.31 -0.56
C GLY A 37 2.66 -12.75 -1.60
N ALA A 38 2.50 -11.53 -2.10
CA ALA A 38 3.42 -10.91 -3.06
C ALA A 38 4.82 -10.61 -2.50
N GLY A 39 5.04 -10.69 -1.17
CA GLY A 39 6.33 -10.43 -0.52
C GLY A 39 6.41 -9.11 0.25
N LYS A 40 5.33 -8.32 0.34
CA LYS A 40 5.32 -7.00 0.99
C LYS A 40 5.80 -7.03 2.45
N THR A 41 5.18 -7.87 3.29
CA THR A 41 5.55 -8.00 4.71
C THR A 41 6.97 -8.59 4.88
N THR A 42 7.38 -9.52 4.01
CA THR A 42 8.76 -10.05 3.99
C THR A 42 9.76 -8.93 3.75
N LEU A 43 9.49 -8.03 2.80
CA LEU A 43 10.33 -6.88 2.51
C LEU A 43 10.42 -5.93 3.72
N ILE A 44 9.28 -5.57 4.33
CA ILE A 44 9.25 -4.75 5.55
C ILE A 44 10.09 -5.40 6.66
N HIS A 45 9.96 -6.70 6.91
CA HIS A 45 10.72 -7.39 7.95
C HIS A 45 12.23 -7.36 7.68
N ILE A 46 12.65 -7.45 6.42
CA ILE A 46 14.08 -7.33 6.06
C ILE A 46 14.58 -5.90 6.27
N LEU A 47 13.86 -4.89 5.79
CA LEU A 47 14.24 -3.48 5.97
C LEU A 47 14.24 -3.06 7.44
N ALA A 48 13.33 -3.63 8.25
CA ALA A 48 13.30 -3.44 9.70
C ALA A 48 14.34 -4.29 10.48
N THR A 49 15.20 -5.01 9.77
CA THR A 49 16.25 -5.90 10.34
C THR A 49 15.74 -7.07 11.21
N LEU A 50 14.47 -7.45 11.05
CA LEU A 50 13.88 -8.62 11.74
C LEU A 50 14.16 -9.92 11.01
N LEU A 51 14.46 -9.84 9.71
CA LEU A 51 14.75 -10.97 8.85
C LEU A 51 15.97 -10.65 7.99
N LYS A 52 16.90 -11.60 7.88
CA LYS A 52 18.04 -11.46 6.96
C LYS A 52 17.64 -11.80 5.53
N PRO A 53 18.10 -11.04 4.52
CA PRO A 53 17.96 -11.45 3.12
C PRO A 53 18.78 -12.71 2.84
N THR A 54 18.49 -13.40 1.74
CA THR A 54 19.29 -14.52 1.23
C THR A 54 20.44 -14.00 0.39
N GLU A 55 20.18 -12.97 -0.44
CA GLU A 55 21.15 -12.32 -1.31
C GLU A 55 20.84 -10.82 -1.40
N GLY A 56 21.81 -10.02 -1.80
CA GLY A 56 21.65 -8.57 -1.90
C GLY A 56 21.59 -7.87 -0.55
N GLY A 57 21.10 -6.63 -0.53
CA GLY A 57 21.04 -5.85 0.68
C GLY A 57 20.26 -4.56 0.55
N ALA A 58 20.19 -3.81 1.65
CA ALA A 58 19.57 -2.49 1.64
C ALA A 58 20.28 -1.54 2.61
N ILE A 59 20.17 -0.25 2.31
CA ILE A 59 20.56 0.85 3.18
C ILE A 59 19.30 1.57 3.63
N VAL A 60 19.11 1.74 4.94
CA VAL A 60 17.99 2.45 5.54
C VAL A 60 18.55 3.60 6.36
N ASN A 61 18.16 4.83 6.05
CA ASN A 61 18.65 6.05 6.69
C ASN A 61 20.20 6.13 6.76
N GLY A 62 20.88 5.72 5.67
CA GLY A 62 22.33 5.71 5.58
C GLY A 62 23.02 4.52 6.26
N TYR A 63 22.28 3.60 6.88
CA TYR A 63 22.81 2.44 7.58
C TYR A 63 22.52 1.14 6.83
N ASP A 64 23.53 0.28 6.70
CA ASP A 64 23.39 -1.05 6.11
C ASP A 64 22.61 -1.98 7.06
N ILE A 65 21.59 -2.67 6.53
CA ILE A 65 20.69 -3.53 7.31
C ILE A 65 21.39 -4.75 7.92
N LEU A 66 22.52 -5.20 7.38
CA LEU A 66 23.26 -6.37 7.85
C LEU A 66 24.35 -5.98 8.85
N HIS A 67 25.09 -4.91 8.56
CA HIS A 67 26.26 -4.51 9.34
C HIS A 67 25.92 -3.51 10.45
N ASN A 68 24.87 -2.70 10.27
CA ASN A 68 24.49 -1.63 11.20
C ASN A 68 23.06 -1.79 11.74
N ALA A 69 22.58 -3.02 11.92
CA ALA A 69 21.20 -3.34 12.29
C ALA A 69 20.68 -2.57 13.51
N THR A 70 21.51 -2.33 14.53
CA THR A 70 21.15 -1.55 15.71
C THR A 70 20.85 -0.09 15.36
N LYS A 71 21.70 0.56 14.55
CA LYS A 71 21.49 1.94 14.09
C LYS A 71 20.27 2.06 13.19
N VAL A 72 20.00 1.05 12.37
CA VAL A 72 18.76 0.98 11.60
C VAL A 72 17.57 0.99 12.55
N ARG A 73 17.51 0.08 13.54
CA ARG A 73 16.39 0.00 14.51
C ARG A 73 16.19 1.28 15.32
N GLU A 74 17.25 1.98 15.69
CA GLU A 74 17.20 3.27 16.38
C GLU A 74 16.60 4.38 15.51
N SER A 75 16.73 4.28 14.19
CA SER A 75 16.30 5.29 13.22
C SER A 75 14.92 5.04 12.62
N ILE A 76 14.31 3.88 12.88
CA ILE A 76 13.02 3.47 12.28
C ILE A 76 11.92 3.32 13.32
N GLY A 77 10.69 3.62 12.94
CA GLY A 77 9.49 3.18 13.62
C GLY A 77 8.78 2.12 12.77
N VAL A 78 8.13 1.16 13.42
CA VAL A 78 7.40 0.08 12.72
C VAL A 78 6.04 -0.13 13.36
N VAL A 79 5.01 -0.20 12.53
CA VAL A 79 3.66 -0.60 12.92
C VAL A 79 3.30 -1.84 12.12
N PHE A 80 3.24 -2.98 12.79
CA PHE A 80 2.85 -4.26 12.19
C PHE A 80 1.33 -4.39 12.07
N GLN A 81 0.90 -5.37 11.29
CA GLN A 81 -0.52 -5.66 11.10
C GLN A 81 -1.23 -6.00 12.43
N ALA A 82 -0.62 -6.85 13.25
CA ALA A 82 -1.16 -7.21 14.56
C ALA A 82 -0.91 -6.09 15.60
N PRO A 83 -1.94 -5.68 16.36
CA PRO A 83 -1.76 -4.75 17.48
C PRO A 83 -0.84 -5.34 18.54
N SER A 84 -0.04 -4.49 19.18
CA SER A 84 0.89 -4.87 20.24
C SER A 84 0.75 -4.03 21.53
N SER A 85 -0.30 -3.18 21.59
CA SER A 85 -0.67 -2.43 22.79
C SER A 85 -1.32 -3.33 23.84
N ASP A 86 -1.05 -3.02 25.13
CA ASP A 86 -1.67 -3.72 26.25
C ASP A 86 -3.09 -3.16 26.50
N ASP A 87 -4.07 -4.03 26.45
CA ASP A 87 -5.50 -3.71 26.63
C ASP A 87 -5.87 -3.26 28.03
N MET A 88 -5.10 -3.64 29.04
CA MET A 88 -5.35 -3.31 30.44
C MET A 88 -4.79 -1.93 30.84
N LEU A 89 -3.81 -1.44 30.08
CA LEU A 89 -3.24 -0.12 30.26
C LEU A 89 -4.07 0.94 29.50
N THR A 90 -3.96 2.19 29.99
CA THR A 90 -4.47 3.35 29.26
C THR A 90 -3.62 3.66 28.03
N GLY A 91 -4.14 4.49 27.11
CA GLY A 91 -3.35 4.97 25.98
C GLY A 91 -2.07 5.68 26.40
N TYR A 92 -2.15 6.52 27.45
CA TYR A 92 -0.99 7.20 28.01
C TYR A 92 0.04 6.23 28.61
N GLU A 93 -0.39 5.24 29.39
CA GLU A 93 0.50 4.25 30.01
C GLU A 93 1.21 3.39 28.97
N ASN A 94 0.50 2.96 27.91
CA ASN A 94 1.11 2.27 26.78
C ASN A 94 2.26 3.08 26.17
N LEU A 95 2.03 4.38 25.91
CA LEU A 95 3.05 5.27 25.37
C LEU A 95 4.19 5.49 26.36
N LYS A 96 3.91 5.60 27.66
CA LYS A 96 4.92 5.77 28.70
C LYS A 96 5.86 4.55 28.79
N VAL A 97 5.31 3.33 28.73
CA VAL A 97 6.11 2.09 28.69
C VAL A 97 7.01 2.07 27.45
N HIS A 98 6.46 2.38 26.27
CA HIS A 98 7.24 2.43 25.03
C HIS A 98 8.31 3.51 25.02
N ALA A 99 8.00 4.70 25.55
CA ALA A 99 8.97 5.78 25.67
C ALA A 99 10.17 5.40 26.58
N LEU A 100 9.90 4.56 27.61
CA LEU A 100 10.97 3.99 28.45
C LEU A 100 11.81 2.98 27.67
N LEU A 101 11.18 2.07 26.94
CA LEU A 101 11.87 1.04 26.14
C LEU A 101 12.75 1.66 25.04
N TYR A 102 12.30 2.74 24.42
CA TYR A 102 13.09 3.50 23.41
C TYR A 102 14.08 4.49 24.03
N GLY A 103 14.22 4.54 25.35
CA GLY A 103 15.18 5.42 26.02
C GLY A 103 14.87 6.91 25.86
N VAL A 104 13.60 7.28 25.64
CA VAL A 104 13.24 8.71 25.57
C VAL A 104 13.60 9.41 26.88
N PRO A 105 14.42 10.48 26.87
CA PRO A 105 14.91 11.14 28.08
C PRO A 105 13.77 11.62 28.97
N ARG A 106 13.96 11.49 30.30
CA ARG A 106 12.91 11.81 31.29
C ARG A 106 12.38 13.24 31.18
N ASN A 107 13.26 14.19 30.90
CA ASN A 107 12.93 15.62 30.82
C ASN A 107 12.05 16.00 29.62
N VAL A 108 12.01 15.19 28.57
CA VAL A 108 11.18 15.45 27.36
C VAL A 108 10.08 14.42 27.17
N ARG A 109 10.10 13.32 27.91
CA ARG A 109 9.22 12.16 27.73
C ARG A 109 7.73 12.51 27.80
N GLU A 110 7.31 13.21 28.84
CA GLU A 110 5.91 13.59 29.00
C GLU A 110 5.43 14.48 27.88
N LYS A 111 6.21 15.51 27.54
CA LYS A 111 5.93 16.40 26.42
C LYS A 111 5.78 15.60 25.13
N ARG A 112 6.71 14.68 24.84
CA ARG A 112 6.66 13.85 23.62
C ARG A 112 5.45 12.92 23.57
N ILE A 113 5.04 12.33 24.69
CA ILE A 113 3.83 11.51 24.78
C ILE A 113 2.58 12.35 24.42
N LEU A 114 2.46 13.55 24.95
CA LEU A 114 1.32 14.44 24.66
C LEU A 114 1.34 14.91 23.20
N GLU A 115 2.50 15.18 22.62
CA GLU A 115 2.65 15.54 21.22
C GLU A 115 2.13 14.43 20.29
N VAL A 116 2.58 13.16 20.49
CA VAL A 116 2.13 12.06 19.63
C VAL A 116 0.67 11.71 19.84
N LEU A 117 0.11 11.87 21.06
CA LEU A 117 -1.31 11.73 21.33
C LEU A 117 -2.14 12.79 20.59
N SER A 118 -1.67 14.03 20.58
CA SER A 118 -2.30 15.13 19.84
C SER A 118 -2.21 14.90 18.32
N LEU A 119 -1.04 14.49 17.84
CA LEU A 119 -0.80 14.20 16.43
C LEU A 119 -1.75 13.11 15.90
N THR A 120 -2.02 12.08 16.69
CA THR A 120 -2.89 10.96 16.34
C THR A 120 -4.35 11.13 16.80
N GLY A 121 -4.71 12.28 17.38
CA GLY A 121 -6.07 12.59 17.81
C GLY A 121 -6.59 11.72 18.96
N LEU A 122 -5.72 11.31 19.89
CA LEU A 122 -6.04 10.47 21.03
C LEU A 122 -5.97 11.22 22.38
N ASN A 123 -5.70 12.53 22.36
CA ASN A 123 -5.44 13.29 23.59
C ASN A 123 -6.61 13.26 24.60
N GLU A 124 -7.86 13.37 24.14
CA GLU A 124 -9.05 13.34 25.00
C GLU A 124 -9.34 11.94 25.57
N ARG A 125 -8.84 10.90 24.93
CA ARG A 125 -9.06 9.50 25.31
C ARG A 125 -7.83 8.85 25.94
N LYS A 126 -6.76 9.62 26.22
CA LYS A 126 -5.47 9.12 26.70
C LYS A 126 -5.54 8.33 28.00
N ASN A 127 -6.50 8.67 28.86
CA ASN A 127 -6.69 8.04 30.17
C ASN A 127 -7.66 6.84 30.12
N ASP A 128 -8.27 6.54 28.99
CA ASP A 128 -9.11 5.37 28.82
C ASP A 128 -8.26 4.13 28.58
N GLN A 129 -8.65 3.00 29.18
CA GLN A 129 -8.02 1.71 28.90
C GLN A 129 -8.18 1.34 27.42
N VAL A 130 -7.14 0.76 26.83
CA VAL A 130 -7.10 0.41 25.40
C VAL A 130 -8.19 -0.61 25.03
N LYS A 131 -8.64 -1.47 25.94
CA LYS A 131 -9.79 -2.36 25.69
C LYS A 131 -11.08 -1.63 25.31
N LYS A 132 -11.23 -0.34 25.66
CA LYS A 132 -12.37 0.52 25.30
C LYS A 132 -12.18 1.25 23.98
N TYR A 133 -11.01 1.13 23.35
CA TYR A 133 -10.69 1.79 22.07
C TYR A 133 -11.38 1.07 20.90
N SER A 134 -11.88 1.85 19.95
CA SER A 134 -12.28 1.31 18.65
C SER A 134 -11.05 0.78 17.87
N GLY A 135 -11.25 -0.03 16.83
CA GLY A 135 -10.16 -0.52 15.97
C GLY A 135 -9.31 0.63 15.42
N GLY A 136 -9.95 1.71 14.95
CA GLY A 136 -9.25 2.90 14.48
C GLY A 136 -8.46 3.64 15.56
N MET A 137 -8.98 3.68 16.81
CA MET A 137 -8.23 4.26 17.94
C MET A 137 -7.03 3.40 18.33
N ARG A 138 -7.18 2.07 18.34
CA ARG A 138 -6.05 1.13 18.57
C ARG A 138 -4.97 1.33 17.53
N ARG A 139 -5.35 1.41 16.25
CA ARG A 139 -4.39 1.61 15.15
C ARG A 139 -3.65 2.95 15.26
N ARG A 140 -4.35 4.03 15.65
CA ARG A 140 -3.73 5.34 15.93
C ARG A 140 -2.77 5.30 17.12
N LEU A 141 -3.06 4.51 18.14
CA LEU A 141 -2.16 4.30 19.27
C LEU A 141 -0.87 3.57 18.85
N GLU A 142 -0.96 2.53 17.98
CA GLU A 142 0.22 1.86 17.42
C GLU A 142 1.11 2.84 16.64
N ILE A 143 0.50 3.73 15.86
CA ILE A 143 1.22 4.78 15.14
C ILE A 143 1.89 5.74 16.13
N ALA A 144 1.17 6.20 17.15
CA ALA A 144 1.73 7.08 18.18
C ALA A 144 2.96 6.44 18.87
N ARG A 145 2.89 5.13 19.17
CA ARG A 145 3.99 4.37 19.77
C ARG A 145 5.23 4.36 18.87
N GLY A 146 5.05 4.09 17.57
CA GLY A 146 6.15 4.07 16.62
C GLY A 146 6.82 5.42 16.36
N LEU A 147 6.16 6.54 16.74
CA LEU A 147 6.67 7.91 16.56
C LEU A 147 7.42 8.46 17.78
N LEU A 148 7.37 7.81 18.94
CA LEU A 148 7.87 8.34 20.22
C LEU A 148 9.33 8.79 20.19
N HIS A 149 10.18 8.05 19.49
CA HIS A 149 11.64 8.28 19.45
C HIS A 149 12.10 9.07 18.21
N HIS A 150 11.18 9.80 17.53
CA HIS A 150 11.45 10.60 16.33
C HIS A 150 12.15 9.81 15.21
N PRO A 151 11.55 8.70 14.71
CA PRO A 151 12.16 7.91 13.65
C PRO A 151 12.32 8.75 12.38
N LYS A 152 13.34 8.45 11.57
CA LYS A 152 13.57 9.05 10.24
C LYS A 152 12.83 8.29 9.15
N VAL A 153 12.56 7.00 9.38
CA VAL A 153 11.82 6.13 8.48
C VAL A 153 10.71 5.43 9.27
N PHE A 154 9.51 5.38 8.71
CA PHE A 154 8.36 4.77 9.35
C PHE A 154 7.72 3.71 8.45
N PHE A 155 7.73 2.48 8.92
CA PHE A 155 7.12 1.34 8.23
C PHE A 155 5.70 1.11 8.75
N LEU A 156 4.72 1.08 7.84
CA LEU A 156 3.31 0.83 8.14
C LEU A 156 2.85 -0.41 7.37
N ASP A 157 2.72 -1.54 8.04
CA ASP A 157 2.24 -2.78 7.41
C ASP A 157 0.71 -2.83 7.48
N GLU A 158 0.06 -2.61 6.33
CA GLU A 158 -1.40 -2.55 6.16
C GLU A 158 -2.12 -1.67 7.20
N PRO A 159 -1.83 -0.33 7.23
CA PRO A 159 -2.25 0.53 8.34
C PRO A 159 -3.76 0.69 8.49
N THR A 160 -4.56 0.40 7.47
CA THR A 160 -6.02 0.58 7.48
C THR A 160 -6.80 -0.72 7.38
N LEU A 161 -6.11 -1.88 7.43
CA LEU A 161 -6.77 -3.17 7.36
C LEU A 161 -7.81 -3.34 8.46
N GLY A 162 -9.02 -3.78 8.08
CA GLY A 162 -10.12 -4.02 9.01
C GLY A 162 -10.80 -2.76 9.56
N LEU A 163 -10.46 -1.57 9.06
CA LEU A 163 -11.14 -0.34 9.40
C LEU A 163 -12.34 -0.08 8.48
N ASP A 164 -13.40 0.50 9.06
CA ASP A 164 -14.52 1.03 8.30
C ASP A 164 -14.07 2.21 7.40
N PRO A 165 -14.83 2.58 6.35
CA PRO A 165 -14.44 3.62 5.41
C PRO A 165 -14.12 4.98 6.07
N GLN A 166 -14.92 5.42 7.06
CA GLN A 166 -14.72 6.69 7.75
C GLN A 166 -13.45 6.69 8.61
N SER A 167 -13.17 5.58 9.31
CA SER A 167 -11.95 5.38 10.08
C SER A 167 -10.72 5.34 9.16
N ARG A 168 -10.84 4.76 7.97
CA ARG A 168 -9.78 4.71 6.94
C ARG A 168 -9.41 6.10 6.45
N GLU A 169 -10.38 6.92 6.02
CA GLU A 169 -10.12 8.31 5.61
C GLU A 169 -9.50 9.14 6.73
N THR A 170 -9.96 8.93 7.95
CA THR A 170 -9.39 9.59 9.13
C THR A 170 -7.92 9.19 9.32
N MET A 171 -7.60 7.91 9.16
CA MET A 171 -6.22 7.40 9.21
C MET A 171 -5.33 8.02 8.13
N TRP A 172 -5.82 8.14 6.89
CA TRP A 172 -5.09 8.78 5.79
C TRP A 172 -4.73 10.24 6.11
N ARG A 173 -5.65 10.98 6.72
CA ARG A 173 -5.37 12.36 7.17
C ARG A 173 -4.25 12.41 8.22
N TYR A 174 -4.24 11.46 9.17
CA TYR A 174 -3.17 11.37 10.17
C TYR A 174 -1.83 11.01 9.54
N ILE A 175 -1.78 10.06 8.62
CA ILE A 175 -0.54 9.68 7.93
C ILE A 175 0.04 10.88 7.18
N LYS A 176 -0.76 11.61 6.41
CA LYS A 176 -0.31 12.83 5.72
C LYS A 176 0.18 13.91 6.69
N LYS A 177 -0.51 14.08 7.80
CA LYS A 177 -0.12 15.04 8.85
C LYS A 177 1.25 14.67 9.46
N ILE A 178 1.47 13.38 9.75
CA ILE A 178 2.73 12.87 10.31
C ILE A 178 3.91 13.19 9.39
N VAL A 179 3.80 12.92 8.08
CA VAL A 179 4.89 13.23 7.14
C VAL A 179 5.22 14.73 7.16
N LYS A 180 4.21 15.57 7.17
CA LYS A 180 4.38 17.03 7.16
C LYS A 180 5.02 17.57 8.44
N GLU A 181 4.57 17.09 9.61
CA GLU A 181 5.00 17.61 10.91
C GLU A 181 6.28 16.97 11.41
N GLU A 182 6.44 15.65 11.27
CA GLU A 182 7.62 14.90 11.75
C GLU A 182 8.74 14.81 10.71
N LYS A 183 8.50 15.21 9.45
CA LYS A 183 9.44 15.08 8.32
C LYS A 183 10.03 13.68 8.23
N VAL A 184 9.16 12.68 8.28
CA VAL A 184 9.51 11.26 8.26
C VAL A 184 9.23 10.66 6.88
N THR A 185 10.11 9.78 6.43
CA THR A 185 9.89 8.97 5.22
C THR A 185 9.00 7.79 5.57
N ILE A 186 7.91 7.57 4.85
CA ILE A 186 6.99 6.46 5.10
C ILE A 186 7.10 5.41 4.00
N ILE A 187 7.24 4.14 4.39
CA ILE A 187 6.91 3.00 3.53
C ILE A 187 5.65 2.36 4.10
N LEU A 188 4.60 2.30 3.29
CA LEU A 188 3.38 1.58 3.65
C LEU A 188 3.13 0.41 2.70
N THR A 189 2.65 -0.70 3.25
CA THR A 189 2.11 -1.79 2.45
C THR A 189 0.60 -1.70 2.42
N THR A 190 0.01 -2.00 1.29
CA THR A 190 -1.44 -2.11 1.16
C THR A 190 -1.82 -3.01 -0.01
N HIS A 191 -3.04 -3.54 0.02
CA HIS A 191 -3.70 -4.14 -1.14
C HIS A 191 -4.89 -3.28 -1.61
N TYR A 192 -5.16 -2.16 -0.92
CA TYR A 192 -6.21 -1.20 -1.30
C TYR A 192 -5.64 -0.16 -2.28
N MET A 193 -6.12 -0.21 -3.53
CA MET A 193 -5.68 0.71 -4.60
C MET A 193 -6.00 2.17 -4.28
N GLU A 194 -7.16 2.42 -3.67
CA GLU A 194 -7.58 3.76 -3.24
C GLU A 194 -6.64 4.36 -2.19
N GLU A 195 -6.19 3.55 -1.22
CA GLU A 195 -5.24 4.00 -0.20
C GLU A 195 -3.93 4.44 -0.82
N ALA A 196 -3.39 3.62 -1.72
CA ALA A 196 -2.16 3.94 -2.42
C ALA A 196 -2.30 5.20 -3.30
N ASP A 197 -3.42 5.34 -4.00
CA ASP A 197 -3.71 6.51 -4.86
C ASP A 197 -3.84 7.80 -4.05
N MET A 198 -4.45 7.72 -2.87
CA MET A 198 -4.68 8.88 -2.00
C MET A 198 -3.47 9.29 -1.17
N LEU A 199 -2.61 8.35 -0.80
CA LEU A 199 -1.52 8.60 0.15
C LEU A 199 -0.16 8.71 -0.51
N CYS A 200 0.14 7.88 -1.51
CA CYS A 200 1.53 7.67 -1.93
C CYS A 200 1.98 8.68 -2.99
N ASP A 201 3.20 9.17 -2.82
CA ASP A 201 3.90 9.97 -3.83
C ASP A 201 4.39 9.07 -4.97
N ARG A 202 4.88 7.87 -4.62
CA ARG A 202 5.28 6.81 -5.56
C ARG A 202 4.83 5.45 -5.04
N ILE A 203 4.59 4.54 -6.00
CA ILE A 203 4.10 3.19 -5.73
C ILE A 203 4.97 2.19 -6.47
N ALA A 204 5.40 1.13 -5.78
CA ALA A 204 5.91 -0.08 -6.40
C ALA A 204 4.82 -1.16 -6.35
N PHE A 205 4.36 -1.60 -7.51
CA PHE A 205 3.54 -2.80 -7.63
C PHE A 205 4.41 -4.03 -7.49
N ILE A 206 4.08 -4.89 -6.52
CA ILE A 206 4.79 -6.15 -6.28
C ILE A 206 3.85 -7.31 -6.63
N SER A 207 4.34 -8.21 -7.49
CA SER A 207 3.68 -9.47 -7.81
C SER A 207 4.71 -10.59 -7.83
N ASN A 208 4.40 -11.72 -7.20
CA ASN A 208 5.28 -12.89 -7.15
C ASN A 208 6.75 -12.56 -6.76
N GLY A 209 6.94 -11.67 -5.79
CA GLY A 209 8.26 -11.26 -5.31
C GLY A 209 9.05 -10.36 -6.25
N LYS A 210 8.45 -9.79 -7.31
CA LYS A 210 9.07 -8.86 -8.26
C LYS A 210 8.34 -7.54 -8.29
N ILE A 211 9.06 -6.44 -8.51
CA ILE A 211 8.45 -5.16 -8.86
C ILE A 211 8.08 -5.20 -10.34
N ILE A 212 6.79 -5.04 -10.65
CA ILE A 212 6.24 -5.05 -12.01
C ILE A 212 6.01 -3.65 -12.58
N ALA A 213 5.83 -2.64 -11.72
CA ALA A 213 5.76 -1.23 -12.09
C ALA A 213 6.16 -0.37 -10.90
N LEU A 214 6.78 0.80 -11.15
CA LEU A 214 7.18 1.75 -10.12
C LEU A 214 7.18 3.16 -10.69
N ASP A 215 6.27 4.00 -10.25
CA ASP A 215 6.24 5.47 -10.48
C ASP A 215 5.18 6.13 -9.57
N SER A 216 4.89 7.41 -9.80
CA SER A 216 3.78 8.11 -9.15
C SER A 216 2.43 7.54 -9.62
N PRO A 217 1.37 7.58 -8.79
CA PRO A 217 0.03 7.13 -9.18
C PRO A 217 -0.45 7.74 -10.50
N SER A 218 -0.20 9.03 -10.71
CA SER A 218 -0.59 9.74 -11.92
C SER A 218 0.08 9.22 -13.18
N LYS A 219 1.40 8.99 -13.14
CA LYS A 219 2.14 8.44 -14.28
C LYS A 219 1.75 7.00 -14.58
N LEU A 220 1.62 6.16 -13.55
CA LEU A 220 1.17 4.78 -13.71
C LEU A 220 -0.21 4.71 -14.39
N LYS A 221 -1.15 5.59 -14.01
CA LYS A 221 -2.46 5.67 -14.65
C LYS A 221 -2.40 6.17 -16.10
N GLN A 222 -1.48 7.09 -16.42
CA GLN A 222 -1.26 7.54 -17.80
C GLN A 222 -0.81 6.41 -18.74
N GLU A 223 -0.06 5.41 -18.22
CA GLU A 223 0.37 4.25 -19.01
C GLU A 223 -0.80 3.37 -19.50
N ILE A 224 -1.98 3.51 -18.94
CA ILE A 224 -3.19 2.80 -19.40
C ILE A 224 -3.61 3.28 -20.78
N GLY A 225 -3.30 4.52 -21.14
CA GLY A 225 -3.55 5.03 -22.49
C GLY A 225 -4.92 5.67 -22.68
N GLY A 226 -5.35 6.50 -21.71
CA GLY A 226 -6.55 7.31 -21.85
C GLY A 226 -7.70 6.90 -20.93
N ASP A 227 -8.85 7.48 -21.15
CA ASP A 227 -10.10 7.19 -20.43
C ASP A 227 -10.67 5.83 -20.85
N ILE A 228 -11.40 5.17 -19.96
CA ILE A 228 -11.95 3.82 -20.18
C ILE A 228 -13.45 3.92 -20.37
N VAL A 229 -13.95 3.50 -21.54
CA VAL A 229 -15.37 3.39 -21.83
C VAL A 229 -15.73 1.92 -21.97
N LYS A 230 -16.67 1.45 -21.16
CA LYS A 230 -17.22 0.10 -21.24
C LYS A 230 -18.63 0.17 -21.77
N ILE A 231 -18.85 -0.46 -22.91
CA ILE A 231 -20.17 -0.56 -23.55
C ILE A 231 -20.63 -2.00 -23.40
N LYS A 232 -21.80 -2.19 -22.83
CA LYS A 232 -22.45 -3.49 -22.73
C LYS A 232 -23.66 -3.51 -23.69
N PHE A 233 -23.77 -4.56 -24.48
CA PHE A 233 -24.86 -4.77 -25.42
C PHE A 233 -25.90 -5.72 -24.83
N ILE A 234 -27.18 -5.58 -25.25
CA ILE A 234 -28.27 -6.47 -24.84
C ILE A 234 -28.02 -7.89 -25.36
N ASN A 235 -27.55 -7.95 -26.61
CA ASN A 235 -27.23 -9.19 -27.31
C ASN A 235 -25.74 -9.33 -27.55
N LYS A 236 -25.32 -9.62 -28.75
CA LYS A 236 -23.90 -9.68 -29.17
C LYS A 236 -23.44 -8.33 -29.67
N ILE A 237 -22.14 -8.12 -29.64
CA ILE A 237 -21.49 -6.96 -30.26
C ILE A 237 -21.81 -6.97 -31.74
N PRO A 238 -22.31 -5.85 -32.33
CA PRO A 238 -22.57 -5.76 -33.77
C PRO A 238 -21.29 -5.97 -34.58
N ALA A 239 -21.34 -6.91 -35.55
CA ALA A 239 -20.18 -7.30 -36.34
C ALA A 239 -19.68 -6.21 -37.32
N ASN A 240 -20.50 -5.20 -37.59
CA ASN A 240 -20.23 -4.12 -38.52
C ASN A 240 -19.54 -2.89 -37.91
N ILE A 241 -19.20 -2.94 -36.62
CA ILE A 241 -18.60 -1.81 -35.91
C ILE A 241 -17.11 -2.07 -35.66
N ASP A 242 -16.26 -1.26 -36.27
CA ASP A 242 -14.84 -1.21 -35.96
C ASP A 242 -14.51 0.02 -35.12
N PHE A 243 -14.38 -0.18 -33.82
CA PHE A 243 -14.03 0.87 -32.87
C PHE A 243 -12.60 1.41 -33.08
N ASN A 244 -11.70 0.66 -33.71
CA ASN A 244 -10.33 1.10 -34.01
C ASN A 244 -10.26 2.12 -35.15
N TYR A 245 -11.36 2.34 -35.87
CA TYR A 245 -11.44 3.35 -36.93
C TYR A 245 -11.25 4.79 -36.44
N PHE A 246 -11.50 5.04 -35.13
CA PHE A 246 -11.44 6.39 -34.57
C PHE A 246 -10.01 6.72 -34.08
N ASP A 247 -9.42 7.81 -34.56
CA ASP A 247 -8.07 8.28 -34.19
C ASP A 247 -7.88 8.52 -32.68
N PHE A 248 -8.96 8.76 -31.94
CA PHE A 248 -8.96 8.94 -30.50
C PHE A 248 -9.06 7.65 -29.70
N VAL A 249 -9.15 6.49 -30.35
CA VAL A 249 -9.18 5.16 -29.72
C VAL A 249 -7.80 4.53 -29.78
N HIS A 250 -7.26 4.12 -28.63
CA HIS A 250 -5.93 3.54 -28.52
C HIS A 250 -5.95 2.01 -28.48
N ARG A 251 -7.00 1.46 -27.86
CA ARG A 251 -7.13 0.03 -27.62
C ARG A 251 -8.58 -0.37 -27.47
N VAL A 252 -8.93 -1.54 -27.98
CA VAL A 252 -10.26 -2.14 -27.86
C VAL A 252 -10.12 -3.57 -27.36
N GLU A 253 -10.85 -3.91 -26.32
CA GLU A 253 -10.98 -5.28 -25.80
C GLU A 253 -12.44 -5.72 -25.93
N GLN A 254 -12.67 -6.85 -26.60
CA GLN A 254 -14.00 -7.40 -26.79
C GLN A 254 -14.21 -8.63 -25.92
N LYS A 255 -15.39 -8.71 -25.28
CA LYS A 255 -15.88 -9.89 -24.57
C LYS A 255 -17.30 -10.15 -25.08
N GLU A 256 -17.78 -11.37 -25.03
CA GLU A 256 -19.05 -11.83 -25.63
C GLU A 256 -20.11 -10.76 -25.96
N ASN A 257 -20.51 -9.94 -24.99
CA ASN A 257 -21.52 -8.88 -25.13
C ASN A 257 -21.07 -7.51 -24.62
N SER A 258 -19.76 -7.30 -24.43
CA SER A 258 -19.24 -6.02 -23.96
C SER A 258 -17.94 -5.65 -24.64
N VAL A 259 -17.73 -4.35 -24.84
CA VAL A 259 -16.50 -3.76 -25.38
C VAL A 259 -15.93 -2.81 -24.36
N ILE A 260 -14.61 -2.91 -24.13
CA ILE A 260 -13.85 -1.96 -23.33
C ILE A 260 -12.98 -1.18 -24.29
N ILE A 261 -13.13 0.14 -24.28
CA ILE A 261 -12.45 1.06 -25.23
C ILE A 261 -11.60 2.02 -24.40
N TYR A 262 -10.32 2.08 -24.71
CA TYR A 262 -9.37 3.03 -24.16
C TYR A 262 -9.23 4.19 -25.15
N MET A 263 -9.60 5.41 -24.74
CA MET A 263 -9.71 6.53 -25.65
C MET A 263 -9.38 7.88 -24.99
N ASP A 264 -8.99 8.85 -25.81
CA ASP A 264 -8.74 10.22 -25.36
C ASP A 264 -10.02 11.07 -25.30
N LYS A 265 -10.05 11.97 -24.32
CA LYS A 265 -11.05 13.04 -24.24
C LYS A 265 -12.49 12.52 -24.40
N VAL A 266 -12.89 11.55 -23.58
CA VAL A 266 -14.23 10.93 -23.61
C VAL A 266 -15.33 11.98 -23.68
N ASN A 267 -15.27 13.07 -22.90
CA ASN A 267 -16.29 14.11 -22.89
C ASN A 267 -16.58 14.71 -24.29
N SER A 268 -15.57 14.76 -25.16
CA SER A 268 -15.71 15.32 -26.50
C SER A 268 -15.97 14.28 -27.59
N ASN A 269 -15.61 13.02 -27.34
CA ASN A 269 -15.58 12.01 -28.39
C ASN A 269 -16.63 10.87 -28.17
N LEU A 270 -17.17 10.71 -26.95
CA LEU A 270 -18.12 9.66 -26.64
C LEU A 270 -19.34 9.66 -27.59
N HIS A 271 -19.87 10.85 -27.91
CA HIS A 271 -21.03 10.97 -28.78
C HIS A 271 -20.77 10.45 -30.20
N LYS A 272 -19.52 10.57 -30.70
CA LYS A 272 -19.13 10.04 -32.04
C LYS A 272 -19.06 8.52 -32.01
N LEU A 273 -18.62 7.96 -30.88
CA LEU A 273 -18.45 6.54 -30.70
C LEU A 273 -19.78 5.79 -30.58
N ILE A 274 -20.78 6.45 -29.95
CA ILE A 274 -22.08 5.80 -29.67
C ILE A 274 -23.18 6.11 -30.70
N LYS A 275 -22.93 7.06 -31.62
CA LYS A 275 -23.94 7.57 -32.55
C LYS A 275 -24.64 6.51 -33.37
N ASP A 276 -23.90 5.49 -33.81
CA ASP A 276 -24.38 4.43 -34.70
C ASP A 276 -24.48 3.07 -33.98
N LEU A 277 -24.59 3.07 -32.63
CA LEU A 277 -24.73 1.88 -31.82
C LEU A 277 -26.19 1.60 -31.50
N ASP A 278 -26.68 0.45 -31.96
CA ASP A 278 -27.94 -0.11 -31.56
C ASP A 278 -27.79 -1.14 -30.45
N ASP A 279 -28.88 -1.50 -29.75
CA ASP A 279 -28.90 -2.54 -28.72
C ASP A 279 -27.97 -2.33 -27.51
N VAL A 280 -27.59 -1.08 -27.20
CA VAL A 280 -26.78 -0.76 -26.03
C VAL A 280 -27.59 -0.91 -24.75
N GLN A 281 -27.12 -1.76 -23.83
CA GLN A 281 -27.70 -1.96 -22.50
C GLN A 281 -27.20 -0.90 -21.50
N SER A 282 -25.90 -0.66 -21.48
CA SER A 282 -25.27 0.35 -20.60
C SER A 282 -23.96 0.87 -21.18
N ILE A 283 -23.63 2.12 -20.82
CA ILE A 283 -22.34 2.74 -21.09
C ILE A 283 -21.81 3.22 -19.75
N GLU A 284 -20.63 2.74 -19.40
CA GLU A 284 -19.90 3.16 -18.20
C GLU A 284 -18.63 3.89 -18.63
N TYR A 285 -18.37 5.03 -18.03
CA TYR A 285 -17.16 5.81 -18.25
C TYR A 285 -16.38 5.92 -16.95
N ASN A 286 -15.10 5.56 -16.99
CA ASN A 286 -14.20 5.66 -15.86
C ASN A 286 -12.85 6.24 -16.28
N LYS A 287 -12.26 7.06 -15.39
CA LYS A 287 -10.84 7.39 -15.52
C LYS A 287 -10.00 6.18 -15.12
N PRO A 288 -8.80 6.02 -15.69
CA PRO A 288 -7.91 4.95 -15.28
C PRO A 288 -7.66 4.93 -13.77
N SER A 289 -7.78 3.77 -13.18
CA SER A 289 -7.51 3.50 -11.77
C SER A 289 -6.21 2.70 -11.61
N LEU A 290 -5.69 2.63 -10.39
CA LEU A 290 -4.56 1.75 -10.09
C LEU A 290 -4.91 0.26 -10.22
N ASN A 291 -6.20 -0.11 -10.16
CA ASN A 291 -6.66 -1.46 -10.50
C ASN A 291 -6.35 -1.80 -11.97
N ASP A 292 -6.68 -0.87 -12.87
CA ASP A 292 -6.43 -1.06 -14.31
C ASP A 292 -4.94 -1.17 -14.60
N VAL A 293 -4.12 -0.36 -13.91
CA VAL A 293 -2.65 -0.46 -13.96
C VAL A 293 -2.19 -1.85 -13.53
N PHE A 294 -2.64 -2.32 -12.38
CA PHE A 294 -2.26 -3.64 -11.86
C PHE A 294 -2.64 -4.76 -12.82
N LEU A 295 -3.87 -4.76 -13.36
CA LEU A 295 -4.35 -5.75 -14.34
C LEU A 295 -3.48 -5.76 -15.60
N LYS A 296 -3.11 -4.58 -16.11
CA LYS A 296 -2.24 -4.46 -17.29
C LYS A 296 -0.87 -5.10 -17.07
N PHE A 297 -0.23 -4.85 -15.92
CA PHE A 297 1.14 -5.30 -15.66
C PHE A 297 1.23 -6.70 -15.06
N SER A 298 0.21 -7.18 -14.34
CA SER A 298 0.20 -8.54 -13.78
C SER A 298 -0.19 -9.61 -14.78
N GLY A 299 -0.88 -9.26 -15.87
CA GLY A 299 -1.43 -10.21 -16.82
C GLY A 299 -2.60 -11.06 -16.27
N ASP A 300 -2.96 -10.87 -14.99
CA ASP A 300 -4.02 -11.61 -14.31
C ASP A 300 -5.27 -10.75 -14.12
N SER A 301 -6.45 -11.33 -14.36
CA SER A 301 -7.69 -10.74 -13.88
C SER A 301 -7.73 -10.83 -12.34
N LEU A 302 -8.03 -9.71 -11.67
CA LEU A 302 -8.47 -9.70 -10.27
C LEU A 302 -9.90 -10.30 -10.14
N SER A 303 -10.23 -11.30 -10.94
CA SER A 303 -11.46 -12.07 -10.77
C SER A 303 -11.35 -12.75 -9.41
N GLY A 304 -12.29 -12.44 -8.51
CA GLY A 304 -12.33 -12.87 -7.12
C GLY A 304 -12.53 -14.37 -6.86
N ASP A 305 -12.05 -15.22 -7.76
CA ASP A 305 -11.99 -16.67 -7.65
C ASP A 305 -10.53 -17.17 -7.69
N SER A 306 -9.68 -16.59 -6.85
CA SER A 306 -8.51 -17.36 -6.42
C SER A 306 -8.99 -18.30 -5.32
N PRO A 307 -8.84 -19.64 -5.46
CA PRO A 307 -9.24 -20.55 -4.42
C PRO A 307 -8.53 -20.13 -3.12
N GLU A 308 -9.30 -19.90 -2.06
CA GLU A 308 -8.81 -19.71 -0.71
C GLU A 308 -7.77 -20.79 -0.44
N GLY A 309 -6.50 -20.44 -0.34
CA GLY A 309 -5.46 -21.40 -0.02
C GLY A 309 -4.07 -21.19 -0.62
N GLY A 310 -3.81 -20.17 -1.44
CA GLY A 310 -2.56 -20.07 -2.21
C GLY A 310 -1.28 -20.05 -1.39
N PHE A 311 -1.12 -19.16 -0.40
CA PHE A 311 0.14 -18.96 0.32
C PHE A 311 0.18 -19.68 1.67
N MET A 312 -0.85 -19.52 2.50
CA MET A 312 -0.87 -20.14 3.83
C MET A 312 -0.96 -21.67 3.80
N GLN A 313 -1.62 -22.27 2.80
CA GLN A 313 -1.66 -23.74 2.62
C GLN A 313 -0.31 -24.27 2.14
N ARG A 314 0.38 -23.61 1.19
CA ARG A 314 1.72 -24.02 0.76
C ARG A 314 2.76 -23.86 1.87
N TYR A 315 2.67 -22.77 2.67
CA TYR A 315 3.53 -22.56 3.82
C TYR A 315 3.24 -23.54 4.97
N ALA A 316 1.96 -23.90 5.20
CA ALA A 316 1.58 -24.91 6.19
C ALA A 316 1.98 -26.35 5.79
N GLN A 317 1.99 -26.67 4.51
CA GLN A 317 2.53 -27.94 3.99
C GLN A 317 4.05 -28.05 4.19
N TYR A 318 4.76 -26.92 4.00
CA TYR A 318 6.22 -26.87 4.22
C TYR A 318 6.64 -27.00 5.69
N LYS A 319 5.78 -26.62 6.64
CA LYS A 319 6.05 -26.79 8.08
C LYS A 319 5.78 -28.20 8.60
N LYS A 320 5.15 -29.07 7.79
CA LYS A 320 4.84 -30.47 8.14
C LYS A 320 5.77 -31.52 7.47
N SER A 321 6.64 -31.07 6.57
CA SER A 321 7.76 -31.85 6.00
C SER A 321 9.08 -31.40 6.65
#